data_07443fe1bbce3542e611df159f5f8e48
#
_entry.id   07443fe1bbce3542e611df159f5f8e48
#
_cell.length_a   1.000
_cell.length_b   1.000
_cell.length_c   1.000
_cell.angle_alpha   90.00
_cell.angle_beta   90.00
_cell.angle_gamma   90.00
#
_symmetry.space_group_name_H-M   'P 1'
#
loop_
_entity.id
_entity.type
_entity.pdbx_description
1 polymer ?
#
loop_
_entity_poly.entity_id
_entity_poly.type
_entity_poly.pdbx_seq_one_letter_code
_entity_poly.pdbx_strand_id
1 'polypeptide(L)'
;MRAFVAAWPDEAARERLDALELGREKNLRLVGPTRWHVTLRFLGDVADEALGPLGRALVAGAAAFPGPVECRLGPATGWFTGVRVLQLPAAGLDELASAVRAATSSVASGADRDEPPFNGHLTLARARGRLGPAAQAALAGIPFDARFAVGHVDLVASEPSPRGHVYTTLVRAPLGPPPALRTDGRSGTR
;
A
#
# COMPACT_ATOMS: atom_id res chain seq x y z
N MET A 1 -4.68 1.95 19.35
CA MET A 1 -5.17 1.03 18.29
C MET A 1 -4.09 0.84 17.24
N ARG A 2 -4.08 -0.30 16.49
CA ARG A 2 -3.11 -0.49 15.40
C ARG A 2 -3.53 0.31 14.17
N ALA A 3 -2.58 1.03 13.58
CA ALA A 3 -2.83 1.85 12.42
C ALA A 3 -1.73 1.76 11.35
N PHE A 4 -2.08 2.09 10.12
CA PHE A 4 -1.15 2.19 8.98
C PHE A 4 -1.69 3.20 7.95
N VAL A 5 -0.82 3.67 7.06
CA VAL A 5 -1.19 4.49 5.90
C VAL A 5 -1.14 3.63 4.65
N ALA A 6 -2.17 3.71 3.82
CA ALA A 6 -2.33 2.87 2.64
C ALA A 6 -2.78 3.63 1.39
N ALA A 7 -2.39 3.07 0.22
CA ALA A 7 -2.98 3.33 -1.08
C ALA A 7 -3.80 2.11 -1.53
N TRP A 8 -4.94 2.37 -2.18
CA TRP A 8 -5.87 1.34 -2.61
C TRP A 8 -5.91 1.23 -4.13
N PRO A 9 -5.92 0.01 -4.70
CA PRO A 9 -6.15 -0.16 -6.13
C PRO A 9 -7.54 0.34 -6.52
N ASP A 10 -7.64 0.93 -7.70
CA ASP A 10 -8.91 1.31 -8.31
C ASP A 10 -9.73 0.08 -8.73
N GLU A 11 -10.92 0.31 -9.28
CA GLU A 11 -11.82 -0.77 -9.65
C GLU A 11 -11.23 -1.66 -10.75
N ALA A 12 -10.62 -1.07 -11.77
CA ALA A 12 -10.00 -1.81 -12.87
C ALA A 12 -8.85 -2.71 -12.40
N ALA A 13 -8.00 -2.22 -11.50
CA ALA A 13 -6.93 -3.02 -10.90
C ALA A 13 -7.50 -4.12 -9.99
N ARG A 14 -8.60 -3.87 -9.27
CA ARG A 14 -9.28 -4.88 -8.44
C ARG A 14 -9.92 -5.99 -9.26
N GLU A 15 -10.56 -5.67 -10.38
CA GLU A 15 -11.10 -6.68 -11.31
C GLU A 15 -10.00 -7.60 -11.83
N ARG A 16 -8.84 -7.05 -12.18
CA ARG A 16 -7.68 -7.85 -12.60
C ARG A 16 -7.13 -8.72 -11.48
N LEU A 17 -7.11 -8.22 -10.24
CA LEU A 17 -6.70 -8.99 -9.06
C LEU A 17 -7.68 -10.12 -8.76
N ASP A 18 -8.97 -9.88 -8.93
CA ASP A 18 -10.02 -10.90 -8.70
C ASP A 18 -9.97 -12.02 -9.75
N ALA A 19 -9.57 -11.68 -10.98
CA ALA A 19 -9.35 -12.64 -12.05
C ALA A 19 -8.06 -13.47 -11.89
N LEU A 20 -7.20 -13.16 -10.90
CA LEU A 20 -5.96 -13.88 -10.67
C LEU A 20 -6.24 -15.22 -9.98
N GLU A 21 -6.02 -16.32 -10.70
CA GLU A 21 -6.24 -17.67 -10.20
C GLU A 21 -5.07 -18.13 -9.32
N LEU A 22 -5.25 -18.07 -8.00
CA LEU A 22 -4.25 -18.50 -7.01
C LEU A 22 -4.43 -19.98 -6.55
N GLY A 23 -5.42 -20.69 -7.09
CA GLY A 23 -5.75 -22.04 -6.62
C GLY A 23 -6.25 -22.06 -5.15
N ARG A 24 -6.55 -23.27 -4.67
CA ARG A 24 -6.99 -23.51 -3.28
C ARG A 24 -5.98 -24.39 -2.56
N GLU A 25 -5.17 -23.76 -1.71
CA GLU A 25 -4.21 -24.45 -0.87
C GLU A 25 -4.69 -24.46 0.60
N LYS A 26 -4.71 -25.65 1.24
CA LYS A 26 -5.24 -25.82 2.60
C LYS A 26 -4.64 -24.87 3.64
N ASN A 27 -3.33 -24.61 3.53
CA ASN A 27 -2.60 -23.76 4.46
C ASN A 27 -2.41 -22.33 3.94
N LEU A 28 -3.17 -21.91 2.93
CA LEU A 28 -3.10 -20.56 2.36
C LEU A 28 -4.42 -19.83 2.62
N ARG A 29 -4.32 -18.65 3.24
CA ARG A 29 -5.46 -17.77 3.43
C ARG A 29 -5.38 -16.60 2.45
N LEU A 30 -6.29 -16.58 1.49
CA LEU A 30 -6.42 -15.47 0.56
C LEU A 30 -6.85 -14.17 1.27
N VAL A 31 -6.32 -13.06 0.81
CA VAL A 31 -6.77 -11.71 1.20
C VAL A 31 -7.90 -11.32 0.27
N GLY A 32 -9.08 -11.02 0.82
CA GLY A 32 -10.24 -10.63 0.01
C GLY A 32 -10.13 -9.22 -0.58
N PRO A 33 -10.94 -8.91 -1.62
CA PRO A 33 -10.87 -7.67 -2.40
C PRO A 33 -10.93 -6.38 -1.57
N THR A 34 -11.72 -6.37 -0.51
CA THR A 34 -11.86 -5.21 0.39
C THR A 34 -10.61 -4.91 1.23
N ARG A 35 -9.61 -5.78 1.18
CA ARG A 35 -8.38 -5.67 1.96
C ARG A 35 -7.12 -5.55 1.09
N TRP A 36 -7.25 -5.53 -0.23
CA TRP A 36 -6.12 -5.29 -1.12
C TRP A 36 -5.68 -3.83 -1.02
N HIS A 37 -4.45 -3.61 -0.62
CA HIS A 37 -3.84 -2.30 -0.47
C HIS A 37 -2.32 -2.40 -0.57
N VAL A 38 -1.68 -1.30 -0.83
CA VAL A 38 -0.24 -1.12 -0.65
C VAL A 38 -0.04 -0.30 0.62
N THR A 39 0.65 -0.86 1.61
CA THR A 39 1.00 -0.14 2.84
C THR A 39 2.14 0.82 2.54
N LEU A 40 1.93 2.11 2.75
CA LEU A 40 2.95 3.15 2.60
C LEU A 40 3.76 3.33 3.89
N ARG A 41 3.09 3.20 5.05
CA ARG A 41 3.73 3.28 6.36
C ARG A 41 2.96 2.47 7.40
N PHE A 42 3.66 1.64 8.17
CA PHE A 42 3.12 1.06 9.40
C PHE A 42 3.35 2.01 10.57
N LEU A 43 2.30 2.28 11.35
CA LEU A 43 2.37 3.17 12.51
C LEU A 43 2.40 2.40 13.84
N GLY A 44 2.12 1.08 13.78
CA GLY A 44 2.05 0.24 14.97
C GLY A 44 0.85 0.59 15.85
N ASP A 45 1.05 0.52 17.15
CA ASP A 45 0.04 0.89 18.13
C ASP A 45 0.08 2.41 18.35
N VAL A 46 -0.99 3.08 17.98
CA VAL A 46 -1.18 4.52 18.09
C VAL A 46 -2.16 4.81 19.23
N ALA A 47 -1.79 5.72 20.11
CA ALA A 47 -2.66 6.19 21.20
C ALA A 47 -3.83 7.01 20.59
N ASP A 48 -5.00 6.94 21.22
CA ASP A 48 -6.23 7.54 20.67
C ASP A 48 -6.11 9.07 20.55
N GLU A 49 -5.43 9.72 21.51
CA GLU A 49 -5.14 11.16 21.49
C GLU A 49 -4.20 11.59 20.33
N ALA A 50 -3.38 10.67 19.83
CA ALA A 50 -2.48 10.95 18.70
C ALA A 50 -3.17 10.82 17.34
N LEU A 51 -4.32 10.17 17.23
CA LEU A 51 -5.02 9.94 15.96
C LEU A 51 -5.42 11.25 15.26
N GLY A 52 -5.96 12.21 16.02
CA GLY A 52 -6.34 13.51 15.48
C GLY A 52 -5.14 14.31 14.92
N PRO A 53 -4.08 14.53 15.70
CA PRO A 53 -2.83 15.13 15.20
C PRO A 53 -2.24 14.40 14.00
N LEU A 54 -2.22 13.07 14.03
CA LEU A 54 -1.70 12.22 12.95
C LEU A 54 -2.49 12.40 11.65
N GLY A 55 -3.83 12.41 11.75
CA GLY A 55 -4.71 12.65 10.60
C GLY A 55 -4.47 14.02 9.97
N ARG A 56 -4.32 15.08 10.77
CA ARG A 56 -4.02 16.43 10.27
C ARG A 56 -2.65 16.49 9.59
N ALA A 57 -1.63 15.88 10.20
CA ALA A 57 -0.29 15.82 9.62
C ALA A 57 -0.28 15.08 8.27
N LEU A 58 -1.00 13.95 8.19
CA LEU A 58 -1.16 13.20 6.95
C LEU A 58 -1.86 14.02 5.87
N VAL A 59 -2.97 14.69 6.19
CA VAL A 59 -3.70 15.54 5.23
C VAL A 59 -2.81 16.67 4.70
N ALA A 60 -2.10 17.36 5.58
CA ALA A 60 -1.19 18.44 5.17
C ALA A 60 -0.05 17.92 4.28
N GLY A 61 0.58 16.80 4.65
CA GLY A 61 1.66 16.19 3.86
C GLY A 61 1.17 15.67 2.50
N ALA A 62 0.01 15.03 2.46
CA ALA A 62 -0.59 14.55 1.22
C ALA A 62 -0.96 15.70 0.28
N ALA A 63 -1.56 16.77 0.80
CA ALA A 63 -1.92 17.95 0.01
C ALA A 63 -0.70 18.68 -0.58
N ALA A 64 0.47 18.58 0.06
CA ALA A 64 1.72 19.15 -0.44
C ALA A 64 2.41 18.25 -1.49
N PHE A 65 2.00 16.98 -1.61
CA PHE A 65 2.58 16.03 -2.57
C PHE A 65 1.81 16.05 -3.90
N PRO A 66 2.48 16.27 -5.04
CA PRO A 66 1.79 16.35 -6.33
C PRO A 66 1.22 14.98 -6.75
N GLY A 67 -0.04 14.94 -7.11
CA GLY A 67 -0.74 13.73 -7.54
C GLY A 67 -1.59 13.96 -8.80
N PRO A 68 -2.21 12.91 -9.33
CA PRO A 68 -2.12 11.52 -8.88
C PRO A 68 -0.78 10.86 -9.21
N VAL A 69 -0.41 9.82 -8.44
CA VAL A 69 0.80 9.01 -8.66
C VAL A 69 0.42 7.67 -9.27
N GLU A 70 1.13 7.23 -10.30
CA GLU A 70 0.90 5.89 -10.86
C GLU A 70 1.55 4.82 -9.97
N CYS A 71 0.76 3.82 -9.59
CA CYS A 71 1.24 2.58 -8.99
C CYS A 71 1.16 1.45 -10.00
N ARG A 72 2.24 0.68 -10.14
CA ARG A 72 2.29 -0.53 -10.96
C ARG A 72 2.41 -1.76 -10.07
N LEU A 73 1.50 -2.73 -10.23
CA LEU A 73 1.54 -4.05 -9.62
C LEU A 73 2.10 -5.09 -10.58
N GLY A 74 3.06 -5.87 -10.14
CA GLY A 74 3.68 -6.92 -10.96
C GLY A 74 5.21 -6.83 -10.96
N PRO A 75 5.89 -7.55 -11.86
CA PRO A 75 5.38 -8.27 -13.05
C PRO A 75 4.80 -9.66 -12.77
N ALA A 76 4.99 -10.21 -11.58
CA ALA A 76 4.51 -11.54 -11.20
C ALA A 76 4.35 -11.66 -9.69
N THR A 77 3.59 -12.69 -9.28
CA THR A 77 3.47 -13.05 -7.86
C THR A 77 4.81 -13.52 -7.29
N GLY A 78 5.03 -13.28 -6.03
CA GLY A 78 6.24 -13.71 -5.33
C GLY A 78 6.02 -13.92 -3.84
N TRP A 79 6.93 -14.67 -3.23
CA TRP A 79 6.93 -14.86 -1.78
C TRP A 79 7.77 -13.80 -1.07
N PHE A 80 7.23 -13.31 0.01
CA PHE A 80 7.88 -12.37 0.90
C PHE A 80 7.97 -12.96 2.32
N THR A 81 9.00 -12.59 3.07
CA THR A 81 9.20 -13.02 4.47
C THR A 81 9.19 -14.55 4.63
N GLY A 82 10.14 -15.24 4.00
CA GLY A 82 10.34 -16.67 4.21
C GLY A 82 9.12 -17.52 3.87
N VAL A 83 8.49 -17.28 2.70
CA VAL A 83 7.32 -18.05 2.21
C VAL A 83 6.08 -17.92 3.11
N ARG A 84 5.90 -16.78 3.77
CA ARG A 84 4.73 -16.53 4.62
C ARG A 84 3.69 -15.62 3.97
N VAL A 85 4.12 -14.76 3.07
CA VAL A 85 3.26 -13.79 2.39
C VAL A 85 3.42 -13.94 0.89
N LEU A 86 2.34 -14.31 0.21
CA LEU A 86 2.25 -14.24 -1.25
C LEU A 86 1.82 -12.82 -1.63
N GLN A 87 2.55 -12.20 -2.52
CA GLN A 87 2.37 -10.79 -2.85
C GLN A 87 2.56 -10.50 -4.34
N LEU A 88 2.16 -9.31 -4.75
CA LEU A 88 2.60 -8.63 -5.97
C LEU A 88 3.51 -7.47 -5.57
N PRO A 89 4.69 -7.31 -6.17
CA PRO A 89 5.46 -6.07 -6.05
C PRO A 89 4.63 -4.87 -6.51
N ALA A 90 4.79 -3.74 -5.83
CA ALA A 90 4.16 -2.47 -6.16
C ALA A 90 5.24 -1.41 -6.34
N ALA A 91 5.36 -0.87 -7.53
CA ALA A 91 6.36 0.15 -7.89
C ALA A 91 5.71 1.52 -8.10
N GLY A 92 6.52 2.60 -7.99
CA GLY A 92 6.11 3.98 -8.25
C GLY A 92 5.60 4.75 -7.03
N LEU A 93 5.59 4.14 -5.84
CA LEU A 93 5.10 4.78 -4.61
C LEU A 93 6.21 5.15 -3.62
N ASP A 94 7.48 5.03 -3.97
CA ASP A 94 8.62 5.25 -3.07
C ASP A 94 8.69 6.68 -2.55
N GLU A 95 8.54 7.67 -3.43
CA GLU A 95 8.53 9.09 -3.06
C GLU A 95 7.31 9.44 -2.21
N LEU A 96 6.13 8.91 -2.56
CA LEU A 96 4.91 9.08 -1.78
C LEU A 96 5.04 8.48 -0.38
N ALA A 97 5.60 7.27 -0.27
CA ALA A 97 5.86 6.62 1.01
C ALA A 97 6.85 7.44 1.87
N SER A 98 7.90 8.00 1.26
CA SER A 98 8.86 8.88 1.92
C SER A 98 8.19 10.17 2.42
N ALA A 99 7.32 10.79 1.61
CA ALA A 99 6.56 11.97 1.99
C ALA A 99 5.57 11.69 3.14
N VAL A 100 4.85 10.57 3.09
CA VAL A 100 3.97 10.10 4.18
C VAL A 100 4.77 9.90 5.47
N ARG A 101 5.95 9.27 5.38
CA ARG A 101 6.83 9.09 6.53
C ARG A 101 7.26 10.43 7.11
N ALA A 102 7.77 11.34 6.30
CA ALA A 102 8.21 12.67 6.73
C ALA A 102 7.08 13.45 7.42
N ALA A 103 5.88 13.45 6.84
CA ALA A 103 4.72 14.16 7.37
C ALA A 103 4.25 13.63 8.74
N THR A 104 4.39 12.32 8.99
CA THR A 104 3.82 11.67 10.17
C THR A 104 4.84 11.33 11.28
N SER A 105 6.15 11.51 11.04
CA SER A 105 7.23 11.15 11.98
C SER A 105 7.17 11.90 13.31
N SER A 106 6.82 13.18 13.31
CA SER A 106 6.76 13.97 14.55
C SER A 106 5.65 13.52 15.51
N VAL A 107 4.59 12.89 14.99
CA VAL A 107 3.45 12.42 15.78
C VAL A 107 3.56 10.93 16.10
N ALA A 108 4.14 10.14 15.20
CA ALA A 108 4.32 8.70 15.35
C ALA A 108 5.78 8.31 15.58
N SER A 109 6.49 9.05 16.45
CA SER A 109 7.92 8.88 16.72
C SER A 109 8.33 7.48 17.21
N GLY A 110 7.40 6.72 17.78
CA GLY A 110 7.62 5.32 18.16
C GLY A 110 7.75 4.36 16.98
N ALA A 111 7.17 4.70 15.82
CA ALA A 111 7.21 3.86 14.63
C ALA A 111 8.55 3.98 13.84
N ASP A 112 9.34 5.03 14.09
CA ASP A 112 10.56 5.31 13.32
C ASP A 112 11.80 4.51 13.76
N ARG A 113 11.79 3.94 14.98
CA ARG A 113 13.01 3.37 15.57
C ARG A 113 13.56 2.16 14.83
N ASP A 114 12.70 1.34 14.25
CA ASP A 114 13.05 0.09 13.56
C ASP A 114 12.29 -0.08 12.24
N GLU A 115 11.84 1.03 11.62
CA GLU A 115 11.08 0.95 10.37
C GLU A 115 12.00 0.60 9.21
N PRO A 116 11.81 -0.57 8.55
CA PRO A 116 12.61 -0.94 7.40
C PRO A 116 12.36 0.01 6.21
N PRO A 117 13.27 0.08 5.24
CA PRO A 117 13.03 0.78 3.99
C PRO A 117 11.70 0.36 3.35
N PHE A 118 11.03 1.31 2.70
CA PHE A 118 9.80 1.01 1.97
C PHE A 118 10.06 -0.09 0.93
N ASN A 119 9.22 -1.10 0.96
CA ASN A 119 9.20 -2.16 -0.03
C ASN A 119 7.75 -2.35 -0.46
N GLY A 120 7.39 -1.66 -1.54
CA GLY A 120 6.02 -1.63 -2.06
C GLY A 120 5.53 -3.02 -2.46
N HIS A 121 4.42 -3.44 -1.86
CA HIS A 121 3.77 -4.70 -2.22
C HIS A 121 2.28 -4.70 -1.88
N LEU A 122 1.52 -5.51 -2.61
CA LEU A 122 0.14 -5.85 -2.31
C LEU A 122 0.06 -7.31 -1.89
N THR A 123 -0.45 -7.57 -0.68
CA THR A 123 -0.60 -8.93 -0.17
C THR A 123 -1.80 -9.63 -0.81
N LEU A 124 -1.55 -10.78 -1.44
CA LEU A 124 -2.58 -11.65 -2.05
C LEU A 124 -3.04 -12.75 -1.09
N ALA A 125 -2.10 -13.32 -0.33
CA ALA A 125 -2.38 -14.41 0.60
C ALA A 125 -1.36 -14.49 1.73
N ARG A 126 -1.73 -15.18 2.81
CA ARG A 126 -0.86 -15.48 3.95
C ARG A 126 -0.85 -16.97 4.24
N ALA A 127 0.33 -17.57 4.35
CA ALA A 127 0.48 -18.94 4.79
C ALA A 127 0.17 -19.07 6.29
N ARG A 128 -0.68 -20.02 6.65
CA ARG A 128 -1.04 -20.35 8.04
C ARG A 128 -0.24 -21.52 8.61
N GLY A 129 0.58 -22.14 7.79
CA GLY A 129 1.42 -23.27 8.12
C GLY A 129 2.43 -23.50 7.02
N ARG A 130 3.09 -24.69 7.07
CA ARG A 130 4.08 -25.05 6.05
C ARG A 130 3.36 -25.38 4.74
N LEU A 131 3.79 -24.72 3.67
CA LEU A 131 3.42 -25.07 2.29
C LEU A 131 4.47 -26.03 1.74
N GLY A 132 4.02 -27.05 1.00
CA GLY A 132 4.93 -27.93 0.28
C GLY A 132 5.66 -27.19 -0.87
N PRO A 133 6.86 -27.68 -1.28
CA PRO A 133 7.63 -27.02 -2.34
C PRO A 133 6.86 -26.86 -3.67
N ALA A 134 6.06 -27.84 -4.03
CA ALA A 134 5.23 -27.79 -5.25
C ALA A 134 4.19 -26.66 -5.19
N ALA A 135 3.47 -26.48 -4.06
CA ALA A 135 2.52 -25.41 -3.86
C ALA A 135 3.22 -24.02 -3.85
N GLN A 136 4.41 -23.94 -3.22
CA GLN A 136 5.22 -22.72 -3.24
C GLN A 136 5.61 -22.33 -4.67
N ALA A 137 6.09 -23.29 -5.46
CA ALA A 137 6.49 -23.05 -6.85
C ALA A 137 5.29 -22.70 -7.75
N ALA A 138 4.16 -23.35 -7.56
CA ALA A 138 2.95 -23.09 -8.36
C ALA A 138 2.35 -21.70 -8.13
N LEU A 139 2.57 -21.11 -6.94
CA LEU A 139 2.04 -19.80 -6.58
C LEU A 139 3.02 -18.65 -6.84
N ALA A 140 4.29 -18.95 -7.05
CA ALA A 140 5.31 -17.96 -7.39
C ALA A 140 5.46 -17.83 -8.92
N GLY A 141 5.72 -16.61 -9.39
CA GLY A 141 5.98 -16.35 -10.81
C GLY A 141 4.73 -16.31 -11.69
N ILE A 142 3.51 -16.32 -11.14
CA ILE A 142 2.29 -16.13 -11.92
C ILE A 142 2.32 -14.71 -12.49
N PRO A 143 2.31 -14.54 -13.83
CA PRO A 143 2.39 -13.22 -14.45
C PRO A 143 1.21 -12.32 -14.06
N PHE A 144 1.52 -11.07 -13.75
CA PHE A 144 0.51 -10.05 -13.45
C PHE A 144 1.03 -8.66 -13.83
N ASP A 145 0.20 -7.85 -14.43
CA ASP A 145 0.49 -6.43 -14.68
C ASP A 145 -0.80 -5.64 -14.55
N ALA A 146 -0.83 -4.71 -13.61
CA ALA A 146 -1.91 -3.72 -13.50
C ALA A 146 -1.32 -2.37 -13.08
N ARG A 147 -1.98 -1.30 -13.49
CA ARG A 147 -1.63 0.07 -13.11
C ARG A 147 -2.86 0.77 -12.58
N PHE A 148 -2.68 1.63 -11.60
CA PHE A 148 -3.75 2.47 -11.08
C PHE A 148 -3.20 3.80 -10.58
N ALA A 149 -4.06 4.82 -10.63
CA ALA A 149 -3.73 6.16 -10.17
C ALA A 149 -4.06 6.29 -8.67
N VAL A 150 -3.08 6.69 -7.87
CA VAL A 150 -3.24 7.01 -6.45
C VAL A 150 -3.48 8.50 -6.33
N GLY A 151 -4.72 8.91 -6.12
CA GLY A 151 -5.10 10.32 -5.92
C GLY A 151 -5.29 10.70 -4.44
N HIS A 152 -5.21 9.73 -3.54
CA HIS A 152 -5.32 9.94 -2.09
C HIS A 152 -4.63 8.80 -1.34
N VAL A 153 -4.31 9.04 -0.08
CA VAL A 153 -3.86 8.03 0.88
C VAL A 153 -4.81 7.99 2.08
N ASP A 154 -4.99 6.81 2.67
CA ASP A 154 -5.88 6.64 3.81
C ASP A 154 -5.10 6.28 5.08
N LEU A 155 -5.42 6.94 6.21
CA LEU A 155 -5.08 6.46 7.54
C LEU A 155 -6.09 5.39 7.93
N VAL A 156 -5.63 4.20 8.24
CA VAL A 156 -6.46 3.02 8.44
C VAL A 156 -6.21 2.42 9.82
N ALA A 157 -7.28 2.18 10.56
CA ALA A 157 -7.27 1.34 11.74
C ALA A 157 -7.33 -0.14 11.37
N SER A 158 -6.60 -0.97 12.11
CA SER A 158 -6.56 -2.42 11.91
C SER A 158 -6.91 -3.14 13.21
N GLU A 159 -8.10 -3.73 13.25
CA GLU A 159 -8.59 -4.47 14.40
C GLU A 159 -8.57 -5.98 14.13
N PRO A 160 -8.12 -6.81 15.07
CA PRO A 160 -8.16 -8.25 14.93
C PRO A 160 -9.61 -8.75 14.97
N SER A 161 -9.93 -9.73 14.13
CA SER A 161 -11.21 -10.42 14.14
C SER A 161 -11.02 -11.93 13.91
N PRO A 162 -12.00 -12.77 14.22
CA PRO A 162 -11.94 -14.22 13.96
C PRO A 162 -11.66 -14.56 12.47
N ARG A 163 -12.08 -13.67 11.57
CA ARG A 163 -11.90 -13.85 10.11
C ARG A 163 -10.67 -13.08 9.57
N GLY A 164 -9.80 -12.56 10.44
CA GLY A 164 -8.62 -11.76 10.12
C GLY A 164 -8.74 -10.35 10.66
N HIS A 165 -8.12 -9.38 9.97
CA HIS A 165 -8.22 -7.99 10.38
C HIS A 165 -9.39 -7.31 9.68
N VAL A 166 -10.11 -6.47 10.42
CA VAL A 166 -11.06 -5.49 9.90
C VAL A 166 -10.32 -4.17 9.76
N TYR A 167 -10.49 -3.52 8.62
CA TYR A 167 -9.89 -2.22 8.32
C TYR A 167 -10.97 -1.15 8.30
N THR A 168 -10.70 -0.05 9.01
CA THR A 168 -11.58 1.12 9.05
C THR A 168 -10.77 2.34 8.64
N THR A 169 -11.19 3.02 7.58
CA THR A 169 -10.58 4.29 7.18
C THR A 169 -10.94 5.37 8.19
N LEU A 170 -9.94 5.91 8.87
CA LEU A 170 -10.09 6.98 9.84
C LEU A 170 -10.03 8.36 9.18
N VAL A 171 -9.12 8.53 8.23
CA VAL A 171 -8.90 9.78 7.50
C VAL A 171 -8.56 9.45 6.05
N ARG A 172 -9.18 10.16 5.10
CA ARG A 172 -8.77 10.18 3.69
C ARG A 172 -8.05 11.49 3.40
N ALA A 173 -6.83 11.39 2.90
CA ALA A 173 -5.96 12.51 2.60
C ALA A 173 -5.71 12.60 1.08
N PRO A 174 -6.39 13.50 0.36
CA PRO A 174 -6.16 13.73 -1.07
C PRO A 174 -4.74 14.23 -1.32
N LEU A 175 -4.13 13.79 -2.42
CA LEU A 175 -2.88 14.35 -2.91
C LEU A 175 -3.13 15.74 -3.52
N GLY A 176 -2.08 16.55 -3.56
CA GLY A 176 -2.13 17.88 -4.17
C GLY A 176 -2.32 17.83 -5.70
N PRO A 177 -2.51 18.98 -6.34
CA PRO A 177 -2.66 19.05 -7.78
C PRO A 177 -1.38 18.58 -8.49
N PRO A 178 -1.49 18.11 -9.75
CA PRO A 178 -0.32 17.76 -10.55
C PRO A 178 0.58 19.00 -10.70
N PRO A 179 1.90 18.81 -10.87
CA PRO A 179 2.82 19.92 -11.10
C PRO A 179 2.38 20.68 -12.34
N ALA A 180 2.40 22.02 -12.26
CA ALA A 180 2.08 22.86 -13.41
C ALA A 180 3.02 22.51 -14.57
N LEU A 181 2.45 22.27 -15.75
CA LEU A 181 3.23 22.07 -16.97
C LEU A 181 4.13 23.30 -17.17
N ARG A 182 5.44 23.10 -17.15
CA ARG A 182 6.37 24.14 -17.57
C ARG A 182 6.12 24.39 -19.06
N THR A 183 5.45 25.45 -19.38
CA THR A 183 5.48 26.00 -20.72
C THR A 183 6.88 26.54 -20.95
N ASP A 184 7.75 25.75 -21.56
CA ASP A 184 9.02 26.22 -22.08
C ASP A 184 8.70 27.28 -23.14
N GLY A 185 8.73 28.53 -22.68
CA GLY A 185 8.65 29.70 -23.53
C GLY A 185 9.89 29.73 -24.44
N ARG A 186 9.86 29.01 -25.56
CA ARG A 186 10.74 29.30 -26.69
C ARG A 186 10.28 30.62 -27.28
N SER A 187 10.75 31.71 -26.69
CA SER A 187 10.81 32.99 -27.35
C SER A 187 11.85 32.88 -28.48
N GLY A 188 11.37 32.54 -29.66
CA GLY A 188 12.15 32.67 -30.87
C GLY A 188 12.34 34.14 -31.18
N THR A 189 13.52 34.68 -30.89
CA THR A 189 13.97 35.94 -31.42
C THR A 189 14.55 35.69 -32.80
N ARG A 190 13.94 36.25 -33.80
CA ARG A 190 14.51 36.48 -35.16
C ARG A 190 15.48 37.64 -35.11
#